data_efafcb7a9a8886a3208e7151d1d1c640
#
_entry.id   efafcb7a9a8886a3208e7151d1d1c640
#
_cell.length_a   1.000
_cell.length_b   1.000
_cell.length_c   1.000
_cell.angle_alpha   90.00
_cell.angle_beta   90.00
_cell.angle_gamma   90.00
#
_symmetry.space_group_name_H-M   'P 1'
#
loop_
_entity.id
_entity.type
_entity.pdbx_description
1 polymer ?
#
loop_
_entity_poly.entity_id
_entity_poly.type
_entity_poly.pdbx_seq_one_letter_code
_entity_poly.pdbx_strand_id
1 'polypeptide(L)'
;MRARLAGINHVALQVDDLEAAVAFYTALFEPTAVDRSEEDAAFLEIGDQFLALFERGSREEEPHFGLVVEDKDAARRALVAAGAEVLPGPRLDFRDSSGNRVQVVQYDQVQFTKPAHVLAAMGLSPEKTESALEELRAKGLEPPSPESDSA
;
A
#
# COMPACT_ATOMS: atom_id res chain seq x y z
N MET A 1 -3.23 14.99 17.94
CA MET A 1 -3.00 13.52 18.05
C MET A 1 -2.38 13.03 16.76
N ARG A 2 -1.33 12.26 16.86
CA ARG A 2 -0.63 11.74 15.68
C ARG A 2 -1.24 10.39 15.27
N ALA A 3 -1.34 10.16 13.95
CA ALA A 3 -1.74 8.86 13.44
C ALA A 3 -0.65 7.82 13.75
N ARG A 4 -1.06 6.62 14.13
CA ARG A 4 -0.15 5.51 14.41
C ARG A 4 0.22 4.82 13.10
N LEU A 5 1.51 4.61 12.87
CA LEU A 5 2.00 3.94 11.66
C LEU A 5 1.85 2.43 11.79
N ALA A 6 1.42 1.79 10.71
CA ALA A 6 1.28 0.33 10.64
C ALA A 6 2.32 -0.31 9.72
N GLY A 7 2.72 0.36 8.64
CA GLY A 7 3.71 -0.20 7.73
C GLY A 7 3.78 0.52 6.39
N ILE A 8 4.44 -0.10 5.44
CA ILE A 8 4.56 0.34 4.05
C ILE A 8 4.01 -0.80 3.19
N ASN A 9 2.99 -0.52 2.37
CA ASN A 9 2.33 -1.58 1.60
C ASN A 9 2.74 -1.62 0.13
N HIS A 10 3.28 -0.53 -0.42
CA HIS A 10 3.73 -0.53 -1.81
C HIS A 10 4.75 0.56 -2.07
N VAL A 11 5.51 0.36 -3.15
CA VAL A 11 6.40 1.36 -3.74
C VAL A 11 6.01 1.50 -5.20
N ALA A 12 5.92 2.73 -5.69
CA ALA A 12 5.64 3.01 -7.09
C ALA A 12 6.84 3.69 -7.74
N LEU A 13 7.32 3.11 -8.83
CA LEU A 13 8.49 3.60 -9.56
C LEU A 13 8.12 3.93 -11.00
N GLN A 14 8.74 4.97 -11.54
CA GLN A 14 8.71 5.25 -12.97
C GLN A 14 9.78 4.42 -13.69
N VAL A 15 9.42 3.88 -14.86
CA VAL A 15 10.34 3.14 -15.72
C VAL A 15 10.28 3.74 -17.14
N ASP A 16 11.34 3.56 -17.89
CA ASP A 16 11.40 4.11 -19.24
C ASP A 16 10.58 3.28 -20.25
N ASP A 17 10.62 1.95 -20.09
CA ASP A 17 9.90 0.98 -20.93
C ASP A 17 9.28 -0.06 -20.01
N LEU A 18 7.95 -0.09 -19.95
CA LEU A 18 7.21 -0.95 -19.03
C LEU A 18 7.47 -2.45 -19.29
N GLU A 19 7.44 -2.87 -20.55
CA GLU A 19 7.66 -4.28 -20.89
C GLU A 19 9.08 -4.73 -20.54
N ALA A 20 10.07 -3.88 -20.81
CA ALA A 20 11.47 -4.16 -20.47
C ALA A 20 11.65 -4.22 -18.96
N ALA A 21 11.00 -3.34 -18.19
CA ALA A 21 11.10 -3.33 -16.73
C ALA A 21 10.45 -4.58 -16.12
N VAL A 22 9.28 -4.97 -16.60
CA VAL A 22 8.61 -6.20 -16.13
C VAL A 22 9.49 -7.42 -16.43
N ALA A 23 10.04 -7.50 -17.63
CA ALA A 23 10.94 -8.59 -18.02
C ALA A 23 12.19 -8.63 -17.14
N PHE A 24 12.78 -7.49 -16.84
CA PHE A 24 13.95 -7.39 -15.99
C PHE A 24 13.68 -7.93 -14.58
N TYR A 25 12.62 -7.45 -13.93
CA TYR A 25 12.30 -7.87 -12.56
C TYR A 25 11.92 -9.35 -12.49
N THR A 26 11.12 -9.83 -13.43
CA THR A 26 10.64 -11.21 -13.40
C THR A 26 11.70 -12.23 -13.86
N ALA A 27 12.75 -11.80 -14.53
CA ALA A 27 13.89 -12.65 -14.84
C ALA A 27 14.76 -12.88 -13.60
N LEU A 28 14.75 -11.95 -12.64
CA LEU A 28 15.59 -12.00 -11.44
C LEU A 28 14.86 -12.46 -10.20
N PHE A 29 13.56 -12.15 -10.09
CA PHE A 29 12.76 -12.39 -8.90
C PHE A 29 11.40 -12.97 -9.29
N GLU A 30 10.83 -13.75 -8.40
CA GLU A 30 9.50 -14.36 -8.61
C GLU A 30 8.46 -13.65 -7.73
N PRO A 31 7.62 -12.76 -8.31
CA PRO A 31 6.50 -12.20 -7.57
C PRO A 31 5.41 -13.26 -7.36
N THR A 32 4.48 -13.02 -6.43
CA THR A 32 3.34 -13.93 -6.25
C THR A 32 2.35 -13.83 -7.41
N ALA A 33 2.28 -12.69 -8.08
CA ALA A 33 1.51 -12.49 -9.30
C ALA A 33 2.01 -11.23 -10.01
N VAL A 34 1.68 -11.10 -11.30
CA VAL A 34 1.91 -9.89 -12.08
C VAL A 34 0.57 -9.42 -12.60
N ASP A 35 0.12 -8.25 -12.14
CA ASP A 35 -1.13 -7.65 -12.59
C ASP A 35 -0.84 -6.69 -13.73
N ARG A 36 -1.38 -6.98 -14.89
CA ARG A 36 -1.27 -6.18 -16.13
C ARG A 36 -2.63 -5.66 -16.58
N SER A 37 -3.57 -5.48 -15.65
CA SER A 37 -4.92 -5.00 -15.96
C SER A 37 -4.94 -3.55 -16.48
N GLU A 38 -3.89 -2.77 -16.18
CA GLU A 38 -3.72 -1.42 -16.72
C GLU A 38 -2.69 -1.42 -17.85
N GLU A 39 -2.95 -0.65 -18.91
CA GLU A 39 -2.11 -0.62 -20.10
C GLU A 39 -0.73 0.01 -19.85
N ASP A 40 -0.68 1.03 -18.99
CA ASP A 40 0.51 1.83 -18.75
C ASP A 40 1.18 1.55 -17.39
N ALA A 41 0.72 0.51 -16.69
CA ALA A 41 1.27 0.13 -15.39
C ALA A 41 1.29 -1.39 -15.22
N ALA A 42 2.20 -1.86 -14.40
CA ALA A 42 2.27 -3.24 -13.95
C ALA A 42 2.43 -3.27 -12.44
N PHE A 43 1.78 -4.23 -11.79
CA PHE A 43 1.88 -4.42 -10.35
C PHE A 43 2.50 -5.78 -10.09
N LEU A 44 3.72 -5.77 -9.57
CA LEU A 44 4.40 -6.99 -9.15
C LEU A 44 3.96 -7.28 -7.72
N GLU A 45 3.09 -8.26 -7.54
CA GLU A 45 2.54 -8.58 -6.24
C GLU A 45 3.52 -9.38 -5.40
N ILE A 46 3.64 -9.02 -4.14
CA ILE A 46 4.48 -9.67 -3.13
C ILE A 46 3.55 -10.03 -1.97
N GLY A 47 2.67 -11.02 -2.21
CA GLY A 47 1.61 -11.34 -1.26
C GLY A 47 0.66 -10.17 -1.04
N ASP A 48 0.67 -9.61 0.14
CA ASP A 48 -0.17 -8.48 0.55
C ASP A 48 0.49 -7.11 0.34
N GLN A 49 1.65 -7.09 -0.32
CA GLN A 49 2.37 -5.88 -0.73
C GLN A 49 2.56 -5.90 -2.24
N PHE A 50 2.97 -4.77 -2.83
CA PHE A 50 3.27 -4.75 -4.26
C PHE A 50 4.27 -3.68 -4.63
N LEU A 51 4.97 -3.91 -5.74
CA LEU A 51 5.79 -2.94 -6.44
C LEU A 51 5.02 -2.52 -7.70
N ALA A 52 4.67 -1.25 -7.78
CA ALA A 52 4.02 -0.69 -8.96
C ALA A 52 5.07 -0.10 -9.90
N LEU A 53 4.97 -0.44 -11.19
CA LEU A 53 5.80 0.11 -12.24
C LEU A 53 4.89 0.85 -13.21
N PHE A 54 5.20 2.09 -13.54
CA PHE A 54 4.46 2.83 -14.54
C PHE A 54 5.41 3.52 -15.50
N GLU A 55 5.01 3.58 -16.76
CA GLU A 55 5.86 4.11 -17.81
C GLU A 55 5.94 5.63 -17.70
N ARG A 56 7.16 6.16 -17.82
CA ARG A 56 7.42 7.60 -17.72
C ARG A 56 6.64 8.37 -18.80
N GLY A 57 5.88 9.37 -18.36
CA GLY A 57 5.08 10.22 -19.24
C GLY A 57 3.72 9.63 -19.66
N SER A 58 3.38 8.39 -19.25
CA SER A 58 2.10 7.77 -19.59
C SER A 58 0.93 8.25 -18.75
N ARG A 59 1.21 8.72 -17.53
CA ARG A 59 0.22 9.27 -16.60
C ARG A 59 0.86 10.34 -15.71
N GLU A 60 0.03 11.19 -15.11
CA GLU A 60 0.47 12.21 -14.16
C GLU A 60 0.75 11.62 -12.78
N GLU A 61 1.59 10.60 -12.72
CA GLU A 61 1.93 9.94 -11.48
C GLU A 61 3.43 10.08 -11.21
N GLU A 62 3.77 10.30 -9.94
CA GLU A 62 5.16 10.41 -9.49
C GLU A 62 5.55 9.17 -8.71
N PRO A 63 6.86 8.85 -8.64
CA PRO A 63 7.35 7.86 -7.70
C PRO A 63 6.89 8.18 -6.29
N HIS A 64 6.42 7.18 -5.58
CA HIS A 64 5.92 7.33 -4.21
C HIS A 64 5.93 5.98 -3.49
N PHE A 65 5.64 6.01 -2.21
CA PHE A 65 5.38 4.80 -1.45
C PHE A 65 4.06 4.95 -0.68
N GLY A 66 3.47 3.81 -0.35
CA GLY A 66 2.23 3.76 0.44
C GLY A 66 2.55 3.61 1.91
N LEU A 67 2.16 4.58 2.72
CA LEU A 67 2.31 4.58 4.16
C LEU A 67 0.99 4.15 4.79
N VAL A 68 1.01 3.03 5.49
CA VAL A 68 -0.18 2.47 6.13
C VAL A 68 -0.30 3.03 7.54
N VAL A 69 -1.46 3.61 7.85
CA VAL A 69 -1.76 4.19 9.17
C VAL A 69 -3.00 3.54 9.77
N GLU A 70 -3.15 3.65 11.08
CA GLU A 70 -4.34 3.16 11.79
C GLU A 70 -5.58 3.99 11.44
N ASP A 71 -5.42 5.32 11.39
CA ASP A 71 -6.52 6.27 11.19
C ASP A 71 -6.10 7.34 10.19
N LYS A 72 -6.64 7.24 8.98
CA LYS A 72 -6.33 8.16 7.88
C LYS A 72 -6.85 9.57 8.13
N ASP A 73 -8.01 9.69 8.80
CA ASP A 73 -8.57 11.01 9.12
C ASP A 73 -7.70 11.74 10.17
N ALA A 74 -7.16 11.02 11.14
CA ALA A 74 -6.20 11.58 12.09
C ALA A 74 -4.92 12.03 11.37
N ALA A 75 -4.44 11.25 10.40
CA ALA A 75 -3.29 11.63 9.59
C ALA A 75 -3.57 12.91 8.79
N ARG A 76 -4.74 13.02 8.17
CA ARG A 76 -5.14 14.22 7.43
C ARG A 76 -5.16 15.45 8.33
N ARG A 77 -5.77 15.34 9.51
CA ARG A 77 -5.83 16.45 10.47
C ARG A 77 -4.43 16.89 10.91
N ALA A 78 -3.54 15.94 11.16
CA ALA A 78 -2.16 16.25 11.54
C ALA A 78 -1.39 16.95 10.41
N LEU A 79 -1.56 16.51 9.17
CA LEU A 79 -0.94 17.12 8.00
C LEU A 79 -1.40 18.57 7.82
N VAL A 80 -2.71 18.81 7.91
CA VAL A 80 -3.27 20.15 7.80
C VAL A 80 -2.77 21.06 8.93
N ALA A 81 -2.76 20.57 10.17
CA ALA A 81 -2.29 21.32 11.33
C ALA A 81 -0.79 21.68 11.21
N ALA A 82 0.00 20.82 10.60
CA ALA A 82 1.43 21.05 10.38
C ALA A 82 1.73 21.96 9.17
N GLY A 83 0.72 22.34 8.38
CA GLY A 83 0.90 23.12 7.16
C GLY A 83 1.55 22.32 6.04
N ALA A 84 1.46 21.01 6.05
CA ALA A 84 2.02 20.16 5.01
C ALA A 84 1.23 20.31 3.70
N GLU A 85 1.91 20.13 2.57
CA GLU A 85 1.27 20.13 1.26
C GLU A 85 0.49 18.85 1.04
N VAL A 86 -0.84 18.92 1.14
CA VAL A 86 -1.74 17.79 0.83
C VAL A 86 -2.18 17.96 -0.62
N LEU A 87 -1.94 16.92 -1.42
CA LEU A 87 -2.24 16.96 -2.85
C LEU A 87 -3.74 16.79 -3.11
N PRO A 88 -4.29 17.43 -4.14
CA PRO A 88 -5.71 17.28 -4.47
C PRO A 88 -6.00 15.88 -5.02
N GLY A 89 -7.26 15.43 -4.89
CA GLY A 89 -7.71 14.16 -5.40
C GLY A 89 -8.42 13.30 -4.36
N PRO A 90 -8.92 12.12 -4.75
CA PRO A 90 -9.69 11.25 -3.85
C PRO A 90 -8.82 10.51 -2.84
N ARG A 91 -7.51 10.38 -3.11
CA ARG A 91 -6.56 9.74 -2.20
C ARG A 91 -6.00 10.75 -1.21
N LEU A 92 -5.42 10.28 -0.12
CA LEU A 92 -4.68 11.13 0.79
C LEU A 92 -3.19 11.03 0.42
N ASP A 93 -2.74 11.94 -0.42
CA ASP A 93 -1.33 12.06 -0.81
C ASP A 93 -0.79 13.39 -0.28
N PHE A 94 0.47 13.39 0.14
CA PHE A 94 1.12 14.62 0.60
C PHE A 94 2.59 14.63 0.18
N ARG A 95 3.21 15.82 0.29
CA ARG A 95 4.67 15.96 0.13
C ARG A 95 5.31 16.18 1.49
N ASP A 96 6.42 15.49 1.72
CA ASP A 96 7.21 15.74 2.92
C ASP A 96 8.02 17.04 2.76
N SER A 97 8.83 17.36 3.76
CA SER A 97 9.61 18.61 3.77
C SER A 97 10.67 18.69 2.66
N SER A 98 11.01 17.58 2.02
CA SER A 98 11.96 17.51 0.91
C SER A 98 11.26 17.34 -0.45
N GLY A 99 9.93 17.35 -0.48
CA GLY A 99 9.15 17.21 -1.70
C GLY A 99 8.82 15.79 -2.11
N ASN A 100 9.15 14.79 -1.31
CA ASN A 100 8.82 13.40 -1.61
C ASN A 100 7.32 13.16 -1.50
N ARG A 101 6.75 12.47 -2.47
CA ARG A 101 5.34 12.12 -2.47
C ARG A 101 5.09 10.85 -1.66
N VAL A 102 4.11 10.89 -0.78
CA VAL A 102 3.68 9.78 0.07
C VAL A 102 2.18 9.62 -0.05
N GLN A 103 1.71 8.41 -0.29
CA GLN A 103 0.30 8.07 -0.26
C GLN A 103 -0.03 7.45 1.11
N VAL A 104 -1.06 7.96 1.78
CA VAL A 104 -1.51 7.45 3.07
C VAL A 104 -2.71 6.55 2.85
N VAL A 105 -2.64 5.33 3.37
CA VAL A 105 -3.74 4.36 3.33
C VAL A 105 -4.05 3.86 4.74
N GLN A 106 -5.27 3.38 4.96
CA GLN A 106 -5.71 2.94 6.27
C GLN A 106 -5.65 1.42 6.39
N TYR A 107 -5.07 0.93 7.47
CA TYR A 107 -4.79 -0.49 7.67
C TYR A 107 -6.03 -1.37 7.46
N ASP A 108 -7.18 -1.01 8.05
CA ASP A 108 -8.39 -1.84 7.96
C ASP A 108 -9.04 -1.83 6.57
N GLN A 109 -8.67 -0.88 5.70
CA GLN A 109 -9.26 -0.71 4.36
C GLN A 109 -8.44 -1.33 3.24
N VAL A 110 -7.21 -1.77 3.52
CA VAL A 110 -6.29 -2.29 2.49
C VAL A 110 -5.91 -3.73 2.78
N GLN A 111 -5.43 -4.42 1.75
CA GLN A 111 -5.06 -5.84 1.85
C GLN A 111 -3.73 -6.11 2.57
N PHE A 112 -3.05 -5.08 3.04
CA PHE A 112 -1.80 -5.21 3.78
C PHE A 112 -2.05 -5.81 5.17
N THR A 113 -1.22 -6.79 5.58
CA THR A 113 -1.34 -7.47 6.88
C THR A 113 0.00 -7.51 7.61
N LYS A 114 -0.08 -7.78 8.90
CA LYS A 114 1.06 -8.13 9.76
C LYS A 114 0.66 -9.30 10.66
N PRO A 115 1.61 -10.10 11.11
CA PRO A 115 1.31 -11.15 12.11
C PRO A 115 0.63 -10.56 13.34
N ALA A 116 -0.31 -11.33 13.89
CA ALA A 116 -1.11 -10.88 15.04
C ALA A 116 -0.25 -10.44 16.24
N HIS A 117 0.84 -11.16 16.52
CA HIS A 117 1.73 -10.81 17.63
C HIS A 117 2.48 -9.49 17.40
N VAL A 118 2.78 -9.16 16.14
CA VAL A 118 3.42 -7.88 15.78
C VAL A 118 2.41 -6.73 15.95
N LEU A 119 1.18 -6.91 15.46
CA LEU A 119 0.11 -5.92 15.63
C LEU A 119 -0.15 -5.65 17.11
N ALA A 120 -0.24 -6.71 17.93
CA ALA A 120 -0.44 -6.57 19.36
C ALA A 120 0.69 -5.77 20.02
N ALA A 121 1.94 -6.05 19.67
CA ALA A 121 3.10 -5.33 20.17
C ALA A 121 3.09 -3.85 19.75
N MET A 122 2.55 -3.54 18.57
CA MET A 122 2.40 -2.17 18.07
C MET A 122 1.16 -1.45 18.63
N GLY A 123 0.29 -2.17 19.34
CA GLY A 123 -0.97 -1.62 19.86
C GLY A 123 -2.01 -1.38 18.77
N LEU A 124 -1.96 -2.16 17.69
CA LEU A 124 -2.87 -2.03 16.55
C LEU A 124 -3.89 -3.16 16.54
N SER A 125 -5.12 -2.85 16.09
CA SER A 125 -6.16 -3.86 15.88
C SER A 125 -5.90 -4.63 14.60
N PRO A 126 -6.14 -5.96 14.59
CA PRO A 126 -6.04 -6.77 13.36
C PRO A 126 -7.28 -6.66 12.48
N GLU A 127 -8.29 -5.91 12.87
CA GLU A 127 -9.58 -5.85 12.16
C GLU A 127 -9.42 -5.29 10.76
N LYS A 128 -10.22 -5.86 9.83
CA LYS A 128 -10.29 -5.45 8.43
C LYS A 128 -11.74 -5.25 8.03
N THR A 129 -11.98 -4.32 7.10
CA THR A 129 -13.30 -4.17 6.47
C THR A 129 -13.59 -5.42 5.63
N GLU A 130 -14.87 -5.67 5.35
CA GLU A 130 -15.27 -6.80 4.50
C GLU A 130 -14.64 -6.69 3.10
N SER A 131 -14.56 -5.48 2.56
CA SER A 131 -13.92 -5.25 1.26
C SER A 131 -12.44 -5.66 1.26
N ALA A 132 -11.69 -5.30 2.31
CA ALA A 132 -10.28 -5.70 2.44
C ALA A 132 -10.13 -7.22 2.62
N LEU A 133 -11.03 -7.85 3.39
CA LEU A 133 -11.04 -9.31 3.56
C LEU A 133 -11.33 -10.03 2.24
N GLU A 134 -12.24 -9.51 1.41
CA GLU A 134 -12.53 -10.07 0.09
C GLU A 134 -11.30 -10.03 -0.82
N GLU A 135 -10.55 -8.92 -0.81
CA GLU A 135 -9.32 -8.81 -1.59
C GLU A 135 -8.27 -9.83 -1.12
N LEU A 136 -8.10 -9.98 0.19
CA LEU A 136 -7.19 -10.97 0.77
C LEU A 136 -7.64 -12.39 0.43
N ARG A 137 -8.94 -12.67 0.54
CA ARG A 137 -9.54 -13.97 0.22
C ARG A 137 -9.31 -14.34 -1.24
N ALA A 138 -9.46 -13.39 -2.15
CA ALA A 138 -9.24 -13.59 -3.58
C ALA A 138 -7.78 -13.99 -3.89
N LYS A 139 -6.83 -13.60 -3.03
CA LYS A 139 -5.41 -13.93 -3.17
C LYS A 139 -4.98 -15.12 -2.31
N GLY A 140 -5.91 -15.74 -1.58
CA GLY A 140 -5.58 -16.84 -0.66
C GLY A 140 -4.83 -16.39 0.59
N LEU A 141 -4.94 -15.10 0.94
CA LEU A 141 -4.21 -14.48 2.05
C LEU A 141 -5.12 -14.10 3.23
N GLU A 142 -6.33 -14.63 3.27
CA GLU A 142 -7.27 -14.32 4.35
C GLU A 142 -6.69 -14.74 5.71
N PRO A 143 -6.70 -13.83 6.72
CA PRO A 143 -6.27 -14.20 8.06
C PRO A 143 -7.12 -15.35 8.62
N PRO A 144 -6.55 -16.25 9.44
CA PRO A 144 -7.33 -17.30 10.07
C PRO A 144 -8.42 -16.70 10.95
N SER A 145 -9.59 -17.35 11.01
CA SER A 145 -10.66 -16.93 11.89
C SER A 145 -10.27 -17.14 13.36
N PRO A 146 -10.76 -16.30 14.32
CA PRO A 146 -10.46 -16.49 15.74
C PRO A 146 -10.81 -17.87 16.28
N GLU A 147 -11.73 -18.58 15.64
CA GLU A 147 -12.17 -19.94 16.03
C GLU A 147 -11.18 -21.02 15.62
N SER A 148 -10.28 -20.76 14.67
CA SER A 148 -9.30 -21.74 14.21
C SER A 148 -8.07 -21.85 15.12
N ASP A 149 -7.85 -20.90 16.01
CA ASP A 149 -6.72 -20.88 16.97
C ASP A 149 -7.05 -21.59 18.29
N SER A 150 -8.27 -22.10 18.45
CA SER A 150 -8.73 -22.73 19.70
C SER A 150 -8.63 -24.26 19.69
N ALA A 151 -7.90 -24.82 18.75
CA ALA A 151 -7.69 -26.28 18.68
C ALA A 151 -6.35 -26.72 19.26
#